data_86cdd8f1a520f834dd385b687ede4872
#
_entry.id   86cdd8f1a520f834dd385b687ede4872
#
_cell.length_a   1.000
_cell.length_b   1.000
_cell.length_c   1.000
_cell.angle_alpha   90.00
_cell.angle_beta   90.00
_cell.angle_gamma   90.00
#
_symmetry.space_group_name_H-M   'P 1'
#
loop_
_entity.id
_entity.type
_entity.pdbx_description
1 polymer ?
#
loop_
_entity_poly.entity_id
_entity_poly.type
_entity_poly.pdbx_seq_one_letter_code
_entity_poly.pdbx_strand_id
1 'polypeptide(L)'
;TVRAALQQLSFELWRGRSLGCAAVKLIHGYGSSGKGGRIRVEARACLARMKERGELRDVIPGEEFTIFEPRTLAAFQRGPDLRKGPDLGRHNNGITVVVL
;
A
#
# COMPACT_ATOMS: atom_id res chain seq x y z
N THR A 1 17.39 0.74 5.85
CA THR A 1 17.38 2.20 5.71
C THR A 1 16.14 2.64 4.94
N VAL A 2 15.79 3.91 5.06
CA VAL A 2 14.68 4.48 4.28
C VAL A 2 14.97 4.34 2.78
N ARG A 3 16.19 4.61 2.36
CA ARG A 3 16.56 4.48 0.96
C ARG A 3 16.37 3.06 0.43
N ALA A 4 16.82 2.07 1.19
CA ALA A 4 16.66 0.67 0.80
C ALA A 4 15.18 0.28 0.75
N ALA A 5 14.38 0.78 1.70
CA ALA A 5 12.95 0.52 1.73
C ALA A 5 12.24 1.13 0.52
N LEU A 6 12.61 2.34 0.11
CA LEU A 6 12.03 2.97 -1.08
C LEU A 6 12.43 2.26 -2.37
N GLN A 7 13.66 1.74 -2.43
CA GLN A 7 14.08 0.92 -3.58
C GLN A 7 13.26 -0.37 -3.65
N GLN A 8 13.03 -1.01 -2.51
CA GLN A 8 12.22 -2.22 -2.44
C GLN A 8 10.77 -1.94 -2.84
N LEU A 9 10.23 -0.81 -2.41
CA LEU A 9 8.90 -0.36 -2.79
C LEU A 9 8.77 -0.23 -4.30
N SER A 10 9.72 0.44 -4.94
CA SER A 10 9.72 0.62 -6.40
C SER A 10 9.77 -0.72 -7.11
N PHE A 11 10.59 -1.65 -6.63
CA PHE A 11 10.68 -2.99 -7.18
C PHE A 11 9.36 -3.75 -7.06
N GLU A 12 8.73 -3.70 -5.89
CA GLU A 12 7.45 -4.38 -5.68
C GLU A 12 6.34 -3.84 -6.58
N LEU A 13 6.29 -2.55 -6.79
CA LEU A 13 5.31 -1.93 -7.69
C LEU A 13 5.56 -2.35 -9.14
N TRP A 14 6.82 -2.33 -9.58
CA TRP A 14 7.18 -2.78 -10.92
C TRP A 14 6.80 -4.25 -11.12
N ARG A 15 7.13 -5.09 -10.14
CA ARG A 15 6.81 -6.52 -10.19
C ARG A 15 5.31 -6.75 -10.26
N GLY A 16 4.54 -6.05 -9.44
CA GLY A 16 3.08 -6.16 -9.45
C GLY A 16 2.48 -5.80 -10.80
N ARG A 17 2.97 -4.73 -11.41
CA ARG A 17 2.52 -4.33 -12.75
C ARG A 17 2.89 -5.36 -13.80
N SER A 18 4.12 -5.86 -13.74
CA SER A 18 4.59 -6.87 -14.68
C SER A 18 3.77 -8.16 -14.62
N LEU A 19 3.27 -8.50 -13.44
CA LEU A 19 2.46 -9.69 -13.22
C LEU A 19 0.96 -9.44 -13.47
N GLY A 20 0.56 -8.22 -13.80
CA GLY A 20 -0.84 -7.87 -14.02
C GLY A 20 -1.68 -7.83 -12.76
N CYS A 21 -1.07 -7.58 -11.61
CA CYS A 21 -1.80 -7.49 -10.35
C CYS A 21 -2.66 -6.22 -10.31
N ALA A 22 -3.86 -6.33 -9.72
CA ALA A 22 -4.72 -5.18 -9.51
C ALA A 22 -4.21 -4.30 -8.37
N ALA A 23 -3.57 -4.90 -7.39
CA ALA A 23 -3.05 -4.19 -6.23
C ALA A 23 -1.83 -4.91 -5.66
N VAL A 24 -1.06 -4.17 -4.88
CA VAL A 24 0.12 -4.67 -4.17
C VAL A 24 -0.01 -4.26 -2.71
N LYS A 25 0.24 -5.19 -1.80
CA LYS A 25 0.31 -4.89 -0.37
C LYS A 25 1.78 -4.66 -0.01
N LEU A 26 2.08 -3.46 0.46
CA LEU A 26 3.42 -3.11 0.92
C LEU A 26 3.48 -3.24 2.43
N ILE A 27 4.43 -4.03 2.92
CA ILE A 27 4.63 -4.25 4.35
C ILE A 27 5.84 -3.44 4.77
N HIS A 28 5.61 -2.32 5.42
CA HIS A 28 6.68 -1.42 5.87
C HIS A 28 6.86 -1.43 7.38
N GLY A 29 5.94 -2.08 8.09
CA GLY A 29 5.97 -2.14 9.55
C GLY A 29 5.50 -0.85 10.22
N TYR A 30 5.42 -0.91 11.54
CA TYR A 30 4.98 0.20 12.38
C TYR A 30 6.13 1.09 12.82
N GLY A 31 7.34 0.55 12.77
CA GLY A 31 8.48 1.17 13.41
C GLY A 31 8.51 0.92 14.92
N SER A 32 8.89 -0.29 15.31
CA SER A 32 8.88 -0.72 16.72
C SER A 32 10.02 -0.14 17.53
N SER A 33 11.06 0.41 16.90
CA SER A 33 12.12 1.12 17.60
C SER A 33 11.72 2.58 17.79
N GLY A 34 12.40 3.32 18.64
CA GLY A 34 12.11 4.74 18.86
C GLY A 34 12.22 5.62 17.62
N LYS A 35 12.77 5.09 16.53
CA LYS A 35 12.83 5.75 15.22
C LYS A 35 11.72 5.27 14.30
N GLY A 36 10.80 4.50 14.86
CA GLY A 36 9.78 3.82 14.12
C GLY A 36 8.81 4.72 13.40
N GLY A 37 8.31 4.25 12.29
CA GLY A 37 7.37 4.99 11.48
C GLY A 37 8.01 5.81 10.38
N ARG A 38 9.33 6.03 10.40
CA ARG A 38 9.97 6.83 9.35
C ARG A 38 9.85 6.16 7.98
N ILE A 39 10.07 4.85 7.91
CA ILE A 39 9.91 4.11 6.65
C ILE A 39 8.46 4.20 6.20
N ARG A 40 7.50 4.00 7.10
CA ARG A 40 6.07 4.14 6.78
C ARG A 40 5.74 5.53 6.25
N VAL A 41 6.19 6.57 6.95
CA VAL A 41 5.92 7.96 6.56
C VAL A 41 6.51 8.26 5.19
N GLU A 42 7.77 7.90 4.97
CA GLU A 42 8.44 8.17 3.70
C GLU A 42 7.85 7.34 2.56
N ALA A 43 7.50 6.09 2.82
CA ALA A 43 6.87 5.24 1.80
C ALA A 43 5.52 5.82 1.39
N ARG A 44 4.69 6.21 2.37
CA ARG A 44 3.38 6.80 2.08
C ARG A 44 3.48 8.13 1.38
N ALA A 45 4.47 8.96 1.71
CA ALA A 45 4.72 10.21 1.01
C ALA A 45 5.12 9.96 -0.45
N CYS A 46 5.98 8.98 -0.67
CA CYS A 46 6.39 8.59 -2.02
C CYS A 46 5.18 8.12 -2.85
N LEU A 47 4.34 7.27 -2.27
CA LEU A 47 3.15 6.75 -2.94
C LEU A 47 2.13 7.85 -3.25
N ALA A 48 1.97 8.81 -2.34
CA ALA A 48 1.09 9.96 -2.57
C ALA A 48 1.54 10.76 -3.78
N ARG A 49 2.85 11.01 -3.90
CA ARG A 49 3.40 11.70 -5.06
C ARG A 49 3.18 10.92 -6.35
N MET A 50 3.34 9.61 -6.30
CA MET A 50 3.10 8.76 -7.48
C MET A 50 1.63 8.80 -7.90
N LYS A 51 0.72 8.81 -6.94
CA LYS A 51 -0.70 8.93 -7.25
C LYS A 51 -1.01 10.28 -7.89
N GLU A 52 -0.44 11.36 -7.38
CA GLU A 52 -0.64 12.69 -7.95
C GLU A 52 -0.17 12.77 -9.40
N ARG A 53 0.90 12.04 -9.74
CA ARG A 53 1.40 11.97 -11.11
C ARG A 53 0.62 11.01 -12.00
N GLY A 54 -0.42 10.38 -11.47
CA GLY A 54 -1.23 9.42 -12.23
C GLY A 54 -0.58 8.05 -12.42
N GLU A 55 0.47 7.75 -11.67
CA GLU A 55 1.18 6.47 -11.77
C GLU A 55 0.50 5.34 -11.01
N LEU A 56 -0.36 5.69 -10.06
CA LEU A 56 -1.13 4.74 -9.25
C LEU A 56 -2.58 5.18 -9.23
N ARG A 57 -3.50 4.23 -9.15
CA ARG A 57 -4.93 4.56 -9.08
C ARG A 57 -5.33 5.03 -7.69
N ASP A 58 -4.86 4.32 -6.66
CA ASP A 58 -5.18 4.67 -5.28
C ASP A 58 -4.12 4.14 -4.33
N VAL A 59 -4.08 4.76 -3.16
CA VAL A 59 -3.23 4.35 -2.05
C VAL A 59 -4.10 4.31 -0.81
N ILE A 60 -4.20 3.14 -0.19
CA ILE A 60 -5.05 2.94 0.98
C ILE A 60 -4.18 2.54 2.16
N PRO A 61 -4.00 3.42 3.15
CA PRO A 61 -3.31 3.02 4.38
C PRO A 61 -4.00 1.80 4.99
N GLY A 62 -3.22 0.87 5.51
CA GLY A 62 -3.77 -0.38 6.03
C GLY A 62 -4.80 -0.17 7.13
N GLU A 63 -4.66 0.89 7.95
CA GLU A 63 -5.61 1.23 8.99
C GLU A 63 -6.95 1.72 8.43
N GLU A 64 -6.97 2.13 7.13
CA GLU A 64 -8.19 2.54 6.43
C GLU A 64 -8.70 1.46 5.47
N PHE A 65 -8.03 0.33 5.41
CA PHE A 65 -8.43 -0.77 4.51
C PHE A 65 -9.61 -1.52 5.12
N THR A 66 -10.80 -0.94 4.96
CA THR A 66 -12.06 -1.45 5.50
C THR A 66 -13.14 -1.37 4.44
N ILE A 67 -14.23 -2.13 4.64
CA ILE A 67 -15.39 -2.09 3.74
C ILE A 67 -16.12 -0.74 3.79
N PHE A 68 -15.81 0.11 4.76
CA PHE A 68 -16.42 1.43 4.89
C PHE A 68 -15.65 2.52 4.12
N GLU A 69 -14.48 2.18 3.59
CA GLU A 69 -13.65 3.12 2.85
C GLU A 69 -13.96 2.99 1.34
N PRO A 70 -14.42 4.06 0.67
CA PRO A 70 -14.77 3.97 -0.75
C PRO A 70 -13.64 3.48 -1.65
N ARG A 71 -12.38 3.83 -1.36
CA ARG A 71 -11.24 3.34 -2.14
C ARG A 71 -11.09 1.82 -2.05
N THR A 72 -11.42 1.25 -0.89
CA THR A 72 -11.39 -0.21 -0.68
C THR A 72 -12.42 -0.89 -1.58
N LEU A 73 -13.65 -0.35 -1.60
CA LEU A 73 -14.70 -0.93 -2.43
C LEU A 73 -14.38 -0.81 -3.91
N ALA A 74 -13.82 0.32 -4.33
CA ALA A 74 -13.38 0.50 -5.71
C ALA A 74 -12.27 -0.50 -6.08
N ALA A 75 -11.34 -0.75 -5.16
CA ALA A 75 -10.27 -1.72 -5.37
C ALA A 75 -10.82 -3.13 -5.57
N PHE A 76 -11.87 -3.52 -4.85
CA PHE A 76 -12.50 -4.83 -5.02
C PHE A 76 -13.11 -5.00 -6.42
N GLN A 77 -13.59 -3.92 -7.04
CA GLN A 77 -14.11 -3.98 -8.40
C GLN A 77 -13.02 -4.34 -9.40
N ARG A 78 -11.79 -3.94 -9.13
CA ARG A 78 -10.66 -4.23 -10.00
C ARG A 78 -10.01 -5.57 -9.69
N GLY A 79 -10.03 -5.99 -8.43
CA GLY A 79 -9.43 -7.25 -7.98
C GLY A 79 -10.25 -7.87 -6.87
N PRO A 80 -11.27 -8.68 -7.22
CA PRO A 80 -12.17 -9.27 -6.21
C PRO A 80 -11.45 -10.09 -5.15
N ASP A 81 -10.29 -10.67 -5.47
CA ASP A 81 -9.53 -11.47 -4.52
C ASP A 81 -8.97 -10.66 -3.34
N LEU A 82 -8.95 -9.31 -3.46
CA LEU A 82 -8.51 -8.46 -2.37
C LEU A 82 -9.36 -8.62 -1.11
N ARG A 83 -10.61 -9.06 -1.24
CA ARG A 83 -11.48 -9.35 -0.10
C ARG A 83 -10.99 -10.52 0.74
N LYS A 84 -10.25 -11.44 0.14
CA LYS A 84 -9.84 -12.69 0.79
C LYS A 84 -8.61 -12.53 1.68
N GLY A 85 -7.95 -11.39 1.60
CA GLY A 85 -6.73 -11.15 2.37
C GLY A 85 -7.03 -10.99 3.87
N PRO A 86 -6.03 -11.27 4.72
CA PRO A 86 -6.23 -11.23 6.18
C PRO A 86 -6.27 -9.81 6.75
N ASP A 87 -5.94 -8.80 5.96
CA ASP A 87 -5.73 -7.43 6.47
C ASP A 87 -6.98 -6.56 6.43
N LEU A 88 -8.03 -7.01 5.74
CA LEU A 88 -9.26 -6.24 5.62
C LEU A 88 -9.92 -6.07 7.00
N GLY A 89 -10.14 -4.82 7.39
CA GLY A 89 -10.78 -4.51 8.67
C GLY A 89 -9.92 -4.71 9.89
N ARG A 90 -8.64 -4.98 9.73
CA ARG A 90 -7.72 -5.24 10.85
C ARG A 90 -7.01 -4.00 11.39
N HIS A 91 -7.21 -2.84 10.74
CA HIS A 91 -6.58 -1.58 11.12
C HIS A 91 -5.05 -1.69 11.20
N ASN A 92 -4.46 -2.47 10.30
CA ASN A 92 -3.02 -2.74 10.31
C ASN A 92 -2.26 -1.57 9.68
N ASN A 93 -1.76 -0.65 10.51
CA ASN A 93 -0.99 0.49 10.02
C ASN A 93 0.45 0.15 9.62
N GLY A 94 0.84 -1.12 9.72
CA GLY A 94 2.13 -1.62 9.23
C GLY A 94 2.14 -1.95 7.75
N ILE A 95 1.00 -1.78 7.06
CA ILE A 95 0.89 -2.03 5.63
C ILE A 95 0.23 -0.85 4.92
N THR A 96 0.41 -0.83 3.61
CA THR A 96 -0.31 0.08 2.71
C THR A 96 -0.72 -0.71 1.48
N VAL A 97 -1.97 -0.58 1.08
CA VAL A 97 -2.49 -1.23 -0.13
C VAL A 97 -2.41 -0.24 -1.28
N VAL A 98 -1.73 -0.63 -2.35
CA VAL A 98 -1.52 0.20 -3.53
C VAL A 98 -2.32 -0.37 -4.69
N VAL A 99 -3.23 0.41 -5.23
CA VAL A 99 -4.05 0.01 -6.38
C VAL A 99 -3.35 0.46 -7.66
N LEU A 100 -2.96 -0.49 -8.46
CA LEU A 100 -2.22 -0.27 -9.71
C LEU A 100 -3.15 0.01 -10.89
#